data_e6d602953b733f974fb2fca9b50fed6b
#
_entry.id   e6d602953b733f974fb2fca9b50fed6b
#
_cell.length_a   1.000
_cell.length_b   1.000
_cell.length_c   1.000
_cell.angle_alpha   90.00
_cell.angle_beta   90.00
_cell.angle_gamma   90.00
#
_symmetry.space_group_name_H-M   'P 1'
#
loop_
_entity.id
_entity.type
_entity.pdbx_description
1 polymer ?
#
loop_
_entity_poly.entity_id
_entity_poly.type
_entity_poly.pdbx_seq_one_letter_code
_entity_poly.pdbx_strand_id
1 'polypeptide(L)'
;MHDSRRNGPSLSRRRFAAGLVAVATATVTSPAFARARRLAATETIIGEGAHRFRVKHHFPQLPEPFTWQTTHGVALDEAGNLYVIHEGRKDRKDHPSIFVFDPEGKFVRAFGSEFQGGGHGIEVRKEGNEEFLYVCGYQDVKCFAKLTPQGEIVWFRKAPMEAGCYAAGEDTSTTKNWTRQGFLPTNFAFLDDGGFLLADGYGSFRIHRYDKDAKWVSSFGGEGEGQGTFNTPHGIWIDRREGREPTIVICDRAHNTLQLFSLDGTYKETISGFGLPANIDTWKNLMLVPELKACVTILGPDNKPVAQLGRAVERLDEIKDLRSQPDKWIDGQFVHPHDACFSPTGDIIVAEWVGTGRVTKLERV
;
A
#
# COMPACT_ATOMS: atom_id res chain seq x y z
N MET A 1 55.24 -32.77 38.47
CA MET A 1 55.43 -34.23 38.71
C MET A 1 54.91 -34.88 37.45
N HIS A 2 55.90 -35.29 36.68
CA HIS A 2 56.23 -36.60 36.19
C HIS A 2 55.17 -37.24 35.28
N ASP A 3 55.40 -37.81 34.16
CA ASP A 3 56.59 -38.04 33.31
C ASP A 3 56.05 -38.89 32.17
N SER A 4 56.35 -38.59 30.99
CA SER A 4 57.21 -39.27 29.96
C SER A 4 56.81 -40.72 29.56
N ARG A 5 56.78 -41.12 28.38
CA ARG A 5 57.71 -41.41 27.31
C ARG A 5 57.14 -42.46 26.35
N ARG A 6 57.20 -42.19 25.07
CA ARG A 6 58.08 -42.86 24.06
C ARG A 6 57.82 -44.36 23.82
N ASN A 7 57.52 -44.74 22.57
CA ASN A 7 58.44 -45.22 21.57
C ASN A 7 57.73 -45.80 20.34
N GLY A 8 58.24 -45.47 19.19
CA GLY A 8 57.98 -46.07 17.92
C GLY A 8 59.04 -47.22 17.68
N PRO A 9 59.51 -47.52 16.46
CA PRO A 9 58.78 -47.95 15.25
C PRO A 9 59.28 -49.37 14.83
N SER A 10 58.65 -50.03 13.86
CA SER A 10 59.30 -51.15 13.17
C SER A 10 58.78 -51.32 11.74
N LEU A 11 59.73 -51.25 10.85
CA LEU A 11 59.72 -51.66 9.44
C LEU A 11 59.64 -53.15 9.22
N SER A 12 59.01 -53.66 8.20
CA SER A 12 59.55 -54.46 7.08
C SER A 12 58.53 -55.48 6.55
N ARG A 13 58.32 -55.70 5.35
CA ARG A 13 58.96 -56.25 4.22
C ARG A 13 58.01 -56.54 3.06
N ARG A 14 58.49 -56.23 1.91
CA ARG A 14 57.98 -56.57 0.58
C ARG A 14 57.55 -58.03 0.42
N ARG A 15 56.48 -58.26 -0.38
CA ARG A 15 56.42 -59.35 -1.35
C ARG A 15 55.66 -58.88 -2.62
N PHE A 16 56.35 -59.07 -3.73
CA PHE A 16 55.88 -59.02 -5.09
C PHE A 16 54.95 -60.19 -5.37
N ALA A 17 53.83 -59.95 -6.07
CA ALA A 17 53.25 -60.99 -6.92
C ALA A 17 52.51 -60.26 -8.10
N ALA A 18 52.77 -60.82 -9.25
CA ALA A 18 52.49 -60.36 -10.59
C ALA A 18 51.01 -60.52 -11.00
N GLY A 19 50.56 -59.61 -11.76
CA GLY A 19 49.89 -59.75 -13.06
C GLY A 19 48.48 -60.33 -13.13
N LEU A 20 47.54 -59.48 -13.53
CA LEU A 20 46.54 -59.83 -14.53
C LEU A 20 45.93 -58.47 -15.06
N VAL A 21 46.19 -58.19 -16.36
CA VAL A 21 45.58 -57.09 -17.07
C VAL A 21 44.17 -57.50 -17.45
N ALA A 22 43.20 -56.93 -16.78
CA ALA A 22 41.82 -57.00 -17.25
C ALA A 22 41.47 -55.65 -17.97
N VAL A 23 41.32 -55.74 -19.26
CA VAL A 23 40.81 -54.64 -20.10
C VAL A 23 39.31 -54.45 -19.76
N ALA A 24 39.00 -53.45 -18.95
CA ALA A 24 37.65 -53.04 -18.74
C ALA A 24 37.29 -51.99 -19.81
N THR A 25 36.42 -52.37 -20.74
CA THR A 25 35.74 -51.45 -21.66
C THR A 25 34.82 -50.57 -20.85
N ALA A 26 35.24 -49.32 -20.64
CA ALA A 26 34.40 -48.29 -20.06
C ALA A 26 33.32 -47.85 -21.08
N THR A 27 32.12 -48.33 -20.90
CA THR A 27 30.94 -47.72 -21.55
C THR A 27 30.73 -46.35 -20.96
N VAL A 28 31.04 -45.31 -21.73
CA VAL A 28 30.71 -43.91 -21.43
C VAL A 28 29.21 -43.79 -21.55
N THR A 29 28.51 -43.92 -20.43
CA THR A 29 27.11 -43.48 -20.33
C THR A 29 27.12 -41.96 -20.22
N SER A 30 26.79 -41.29 -21.32
CA SER A 30 26.49 -39.84 -21.30
C SER A 30 25.44 -39.54 -20.25
N PRO A 31 25.66 -38.55 -19.35
CA PRO A 31 24.60 -38.12 -18.46
C PRO A 31 23.50 -37.53 -19.34
N ALA A 32 22.38 -38.21 -19.40
CA ALA A 32 21.15 -37.63 -19.95
C ALA A 32 20.86 -36.37 -19.15
N PHE A 33 21.02 -35.20 -19.77
CA PHE A 33 20.56 -33.92 -19.24
C PHE A 33 19.03 -34.05 -19.07
N ALA A 34 18.61 -34.39 -17.86
CA ALA A 34 17.26 -34.23 -17.41
C ALA A 34 17.01 -32.71 -17.44
N ARG A 35 16.54 -32.20 -18.59
CA ARG A 35 15.99 -30.86 -18.75
C ARG A 35 14.75 -30.83 -17.89
N ALA A 36 14.90 -30.42 -16.62
CA ALA A 36 13.78 -30.13 -15.76
C ALA A 36 12.91 -29.14 -16.54
N ARG A 37 11.78 -29.61 -17.09
CA ARG A 37 10.69 -28.73 -17.52
C ARG A 37 10.30 -27.96 -16.28
N ARG A 38 10.76 -26.72 -16.17
CA ARG A 38 10.08 -25.74 -15.33
C ARG A 38 8.65 -25.76 -15.83
N LEU A 39 7.76 -26.38 -15.10
CA LEU A 39 6.34 -26.16 -15.25
C LEU A 39 6.18 -24.64 -15.17
N ALA A 40 5.82 -24.02 -16.28
CA ALA A 40 5.48 -22.61 -16.27
C ALA A 40 4.39 -22.50 -15.19
N ALA A 41 4.68 -21.74 -14.12
CA ALA A 41 3.66 -21.42 -13.14
C ALA A 41 2.47 -20.87 -13.94
N THR A 42 1.31 -21.47 -13.77
CA THR A 42 0.10 -21.00 -14.46
C THR A 42 -0.14 -19.59 -13.99
N GLU A 43 -0.07 -18.62 -14.93
CA GLU A 43 -0.31 -17.22 -14.61
C GLU A 43 -1.72 -17.06 -14.06
N THR A 44 -1.86 -16.47 -12.89
CA THR A 44 -3.17 -16.19 -12.31
C THR A 44 -3.76 -14.95 -12.96
N ILE A 45 -4.89 -15.11 -13.62
CA ILE A 45 -5.64 -14.01 -14.24
C ILE A 45 -6.97 -13.86 -13.51
N ILE A 46 -7.32 -12.63 -13.12
CA ILE A 46 -8.58 -12.27 -12.46
C ILE A 46 -9.33 -11.24 -13.29
N GLY A 47 -10.64 -11.11 -13.02
CA GLY A 47 -11.52 -10.21 -13.76
C GLY A 47 -12.02 -10.82 -15.09
N GLU A 48 -12.87 -10.09 -15.78
CA GLU A 48 -13.56 -10.53 -16.99
C GLU A 48 -13.61 -9.45 -18.07
N GLY A 49 -13.85 -9.84 -19.31
CA GLY A 49 -14.03 -8.94 -20.44
C GLY A 49 -12.85 -7.99 -20.64
N ALA A 50 -13.10 -6.69 -20.64
CA ALA A 50 -12.10 -5.64 -20.77
C ALA A 50 -11.32 -5.35 -19.48
N HIS A 51 -11.70 -5.98 -18.36
CA HIS A 51 -11.13 -5.77 -17.04
C HIS A 51 -10.44 -7.04 -16.54
N ARG A 52 -9.57 -7.60 -17.38
CA ARG A 52 -8.76 -8.79 -17.04
C ARG A 52 -7.34 -8.36 -16.68
N PHE A 53 -6.81 -8.96 -15.62
CA PHE A 53 -5.50 -8.63 -15.09
C PHE A 53 -4.71 -9.89 -14.70
N ARG A 54 -3.43 -9.91 -15.07
CA ARG A 54 -2.45 -10.85 -14.55
C ARG A 54 -2.01 -10.39 -13.16
N VAL A 55 -2.11 -11.28 -12.18
CA VAL A 55 -1.77 -10.98 -10.80
C VAL A 55 -0.28 -11.22 -10.53
N LYS A 56 0.36 -10.25 -9.89
CA LYS A 56 1.71 -10.36 -9.35
C LYS A 56 1.69 -9.92 -7.89
N HIS A 57 1.38 -10.83 -7.00
CA HIS A 57 1.53 -10.59 -5.56
C HIS A 57 3.00 -10.39 -5.18
N HIS A 58 3.23 -9.69 -4.07
CA HIS A 58 4.57 -9.36 -3.57
C HIS A 58 5.43 -8.56 -4.58
N PHE A 59 4.81 -7.65 -5.29
CA PHE A 59 5.47 -6.71 -6.17
C PHE A 59 5.37 -5.28 -5.57
N PRO A 60 6.45 -4.52 -5.55
CA PRO A 60 7.84 -4.95 -5.76
C PRO A 60 8.43 -5.61 -4.51
N GLN A 61 9.60 -6.23 -4.65
CA GLN A 61 10.31 -6.82 -3.51
C GLN A 61 11.30 -5.83 -2.91
N LEU A 62 11.32 -5.75 -1.56
CA LEU A 62 12.31 -4.97 -0.85
C LEU A 62 13.68 -5.67 -0.89
N PRO A 63 14.78 -4.92 -1.08
CA PRO A 63 16.12 -5.46 -0.89
C PRO A 63 16.44 -5.61 0.60
N GLU A 64 17.30 -6.56 0.93
CA GLU A 64 17.91 -6.64 2.26
C GLU A 64 18.62 -5.30 2.62
N PRO A 65 18.56 -4.82 3.87
CA PRO A 65 17.95 -5.48 5.05
C PRO A 65 16.49 -5.07 5.32
N PHE A 66 15.81 -4.44 4.35
CA PHE A 66 14.45 -3.94 4.55
C PHE A 66 13.41 -5.07 4.53
N THR A 67 12.37 -4.88 5.30
CA THR A 67 11.19 -5.76 5.32
C THR A 67 9.92 -4.92 5.30
N TRP A 68 8.90 -5.39 4.59
CA TRP A 68 7.59 -4.78 4.69
C TRP A 68 7.06 -4.90 6.13
N GLN A 69 6.41 -3.84 6.55
CA GLN A 69 5.50 -3.83 7.68
C GLN A 69 4.08 -3.66 7.10
N THR A 70 3.07 -3.39 7.90
CA THR A 70 1.72 -3.19 7.37
C THR A 70 1.72 -2.09 6.31
N THR A 71 1.50 -2.44 5.03
CA THR A 71 1.44 -1.48 3.92
C THR A 71 0.11 -0.73 3.94
N HIS A 72 0.14 0.57 3.69
CA HIS A 72 -1.04 1.42 3.74
C HIS A 72 -1.34 2.12 2.41
N GLY A 73 -0.39 2.84 1.85
CA GLY A 73 -0.62 3.68 0.69
C GLY A 73 0.34 3.39 -0.47
N VAL A 74 -0.12 3.67 -1.68
CA VAL A 74 0.65 3.60 -2.93
C VAL A 74 0.33 4.80 -3.81
N ALA A 75 1.35 5.37 -4.45
CA ALA A 75 1.19 6.44 -5.42
C ALA A 75 2.21 6.30 -6.55
N LEU A 76 1.90 6.84 -7.71
CA LEU A 76 2.80 6.87 -8.88
C LEU A 76 3.09 8.32 -9.27
N ASP A 77 4.36 8.61 -9.64
CA ASP A 77 4.70 9.87 -10.29
C ASP A 77 4.51 9.77 -11.82
N GLU A 78 4.69 10.89 -12.53
CA GLU A 78 4.56 10.93 -14.00
C GLU A 78 5.59 10.03 -14.72
N ALA A 79 6.74 9.79 -14.12
CA ALA A 79 7.76 8.88 -14.65
C ALA A 79 7.39 7.39 -14.42
N GLY A 80 6.34 7.13 -13.64
CA GLY A 80 5.89 5.78 -13.27
C GLY A 80 6.65 5.19 -12.09
N ASN A 81 7.43 5.99 -11.33
CA ASN A 81 8.01 5.50 -10.11
C ASN A 81 6.92 5.26 -9.06
N LEU A 82 7.00 4.11 -8.41
CA LEU A 82 6.06 3.70 -7.37
C LEU A 82 6.57 4.10 -5.99
N TYR A 83 5.76 4.84 -5.27
CA TYR A 83 5.94 5.16 -3.85
C TYR A 83 5.03 4.28 -3.02
N VAL A 84 5.58 3.60 -2.04
CA VAL A 84 4.84 2.75 -1.10
C VAL A 84 5.12 3.22 0.31
N ILE A 85 4.06 3.53 1.07
CA ILE A 85 4.17 3.82 2.49
C ILE A 85 3.64 2.65 3.32
N HIS A 86 4.36 2.31 4.40
CA HIS A 86 3.87 1.39 5.41
C HIS A 86 3.71 2.09 6.76
N GLU A 87 2.90 1.52 7.65
CA GLU A 87 2.65 2.08 8.98
C GLU A 87 3.94 2.29 9.77
N GLY A 88 4.85 1.35 9.64
CA GLY A 88 6.06 1.34 10.42
C GLY A 88 5.82 0.89 11.87
N ARG A 89 6.88 0.93 12.67
CA ARG A 89 6.87 0.55 14.08
C ARG A 89 7.64 1.57 14.91
N LYS A 90 7.09 1.99 16.01
CA LYS A 90 7.72 2.96 16.93
C LYS A 90 9.11 2.57 17.43
N ASP A 91 9.38 1.27 17.54
CA ASP A 91 10.65 0.70 17.97
C ASP A 91 11.69 0.59 16.84
N ARG A 92 11.33 1.00 15.61
CA ARG A 92 12.18 0.95 14.42
C ARG A 92 12.34 2.33 13.77
N LYS A 93 12.60 3.34 14.55
CA LYS A 93 12.73 4.73 14.09
C LYS A 93 13.88 4.97 13.11
N ASP A 94 14.80 4.08 13.01
CA ASP A 94 15.88 4.04 12.03
C ASP A 94 15.48 3.44 10.68
N HIS A 95 14.31 2.81 10.62
CA HIS A 95 13.78 2.20 9.41
C HIS A 95 12.95 3.23 8.61
N PRO A 96 13.09 3.32 7.28
CA PRO A 96 12.26 4.20 6.46
C PRO A 96 10.80 3.71 6.43
N SER A 97 9.85 4.64 6.27
CA SER A 97 8.43 4.32 6.07
C SER A 97 8.00 4.39 4.61
N ILE A 98 8.77 5.08 3.76
CA ILE A 98 8.45 5.27 2.35
C ILE A 98 9.55 4.63 1.50
N PHE A 99 9.13 3.81 0.55
CA PHE A 99 9.99 3.10 -0.40
C PHE A 99 9.65 3.49 -1.82
N VAL A 100 10.67 3.71 -2.64
CA VAL A 100 10.51 4.13 -4.03
C VAL A 100 11.11 3.07 -4.96
N PHE A 101 10.33 2.73 -5.99
CA PHE A 101 10.71 1.76 -7.01
C PHE A 101 10.53 2.37 -8.40
N ASP A 102 11.34 1.94 -9.35
CA ASP A 102 11.14 2.29 -10.75
C ASP A 102 9.92 1.54 -11.36
N PRO A 103 9.52 1.86 -12.61
CA PRO A 103 8.38 1.21 -13.24
C PRO A 103 8.49 -0.32 -13.37
N GLU A 104 9.71 -0.84 -13.39
CA GLU A 104 10.01 -2.27 -13.42
C GLU A 104 9.95 -2.94 -12.04
N GLY A 105 9.77 -2.15 -10.96
CA GLY A 105 9.72 -2.59 -9.57
C GLY A 105 11.09 -2.76 -8.92
N LYS A 106 12.14 -2.20 -9.50
CA LYS A 106 13.47 -2.19 -8.89
C LYS A 106 13.56 -1.08 -7.85
N PHE A 107 14.10 -1.41 -6.70
CA PHE A 107 14.33 -0.47 -5.61
C PHE A 107 15.24 0.70 -6.03
N VAL A 108 14.81 1.91 -5.74
CA VAL A 108 15.53 3.16 -6.03
C VAL A 108 16.08 3.79 -4.76
N ARG A 109 15.22 4.02 -3.74
CA ARG A 109 15.58 4.66 -2.47
C ARG A 109 14.49 4.45 -1.42
N ALA A 110 14.80 4.80 -0.17
CA ALA A 110 13.82 4.83 0.91
C ALA A 110 14.11 5.99 1.87
N PHE A 111 13.06 6.53 2.50
CA PHE A 111 13.12 7.66 3.43
C PHE A 111 11.88 7.70 4.34
N GLY A 112 11.69 8.77 5.10
CA GLY A 112 10.46 9.01 5.86
C GLY A 112 10.42 8.29 7.20
N SER A 113 11.57 8.15 7.90
CA SER A 113 11.62 7.55 9.24
C SER A 113 10.80 8.32 10.28
N GLU A 114 10.49 9.59 10.04
CA GLU A 114 9.62 10.43 10.86
C GLU A 114 8.15 9.93 10.88
N PHE A 115 7.74 9.15 9.89
CA PHE A 115 6.40 8.55 9.83
C PHE A 115 6.32 7.17 10.48
N GLN A 116 7.44 6.66 11.03
CA GLN A 116 7.45 5.33 11.68
C GLN A 116 6.49 5.24 12.86
N GLY A 117 5.64 4.22 12.82
CA GLY A 117 4.57 3.96 13.78
C GLY A 117 3.27 4.72 13.48
N GLY A 118 3.11 5.21 12.24
CA GLY A 118 1.91 5.92 11.84
C GLY A 118 1.86 6.32 10.36
N GLY A 119 2.74 5.82 9.50
CA GLY A 119 2.65 6.09 8.06
C GLY A 119 1.33 5.58 7.49
N HIS A 120 0.62 6.42 6.69
CA HIS A 120 -0.72 6.09 6.25
C HIS A 120 -0.98 6.45 4.77
N GLY A 121 -1.61 7.59 4.48
CA GLY A 121 -1.88 8.03 3.11
C GLY A 121 -0.64 8.63 2.45
N ILE A 122 -0.48 8.39 1.16
CA ILE A 122 0.54 8.99 0.32
C ILE A 122 -0.06 9.30 -1.06
N GLU A 123 0.15 10.53 -1.52
CA GLU A 123 -0.30 10.96 -2.84
C GLU A 123 0.83 11.75 -3.54
N VAL A 124 0.91 11.63 -4.86
CA VAL A 124 1.76 12.48 -5.69
C VAL A 124 0.93 13.61 -6.26
N ARG A 125 1.44 14.84 -6.14
CA ARG A 125 0.84 16.02 -6.76
C ARG A 125 1.85 16.75 -7.62
N LYS A 126 1.45 17.04 -8.86
CA LYS A 126 2.17 17.94 -9.73
C LYS A 126 1.79 19.39 -9.43
N GLU A 127 2.77 20.23 -9.22
CA GLU A 127 2.65 21.68 -9.00
C GLU A 127 3.58 22.41 -9.95
N GLY A 128 3.00 23.01 -10.99
CA GLY A 128 3.80 23.57 -12.09
C GLY A 128 4.56 22.47 -12.83
N ASN A 129 5.89 22.54 -12.80
CA ASN A 129 6.77 21.55 -13.44
C ASN A 129 7.39 20.56 -12.45
N GLU A 130 7.05 20.65 -11.18
CA GLU A 130 7.60 19.81 -10.11
C GLU A 130 6.51 18.88 -9.54
N GLU A 131 6.93 17.73 -9.03
CA GLU A 131 6.08 16.81 -8.31
C GLU A 131 6.45 16.81 -6.83
N PHE A 132 5.45 16.60 -5.99
CA PHE A 132 5.62 16.52 -4.55
C PHE A 132 4.82 15.36 -3.98
N LEU A 133 5.30 14.81 -2.88
CA LEU A 133 4.59 13.82 -2.09
C LEU A 133 3.82 14.51 -0.99
N TYR A 134 2.57 14.15 -0.84
CA TYR A 134 1.72 14.52 0.29
C TYR A 134 1.49 13.29 1.14
N VAL A 135 1.84 13.34 2.41
CA VAL A 135 1.90 12.17 3.31
C VAL A 135 1.10 12.43 4.56
N CYS A 136 0.24 11.47 4.92
CA CYS A 136 -0.45 11.44 6.21
C CYS A 136 0.28 10.53 7.21
N GLY A 137 0.38 10.99 8.46
CA GLY A 137 0.78 10.16 9.59
C GLY A 137 -0.31 10.14 10.65
N TYR A 138 -0.85 8.96 10.95
CA TYR A 138 -1.85 8.74 12.00
C TYR A 138 -1.21 8.16 13.28
N GLN A 139 -1.92 7.41 14.10
CA GLN A 139 -1.45 6.87 15.39
C GLN A 139 -0.81 8.01 16.26
N ASP A 140 0.41 7.80 16.73
CA ASP A 140 1.12 8.79 17.54
C ASP A 140 1.94 9.77 16.71
N VAL A 141 2.00 9.62 15.39
CA VAL A 141 2.67 10.54 14.46
C VAL A 141 1.83 11.81 14.26
N LYS A 142 0.53 11.67 14.02
CA LYS A 142 -0.46 12.75 14.02
C LYS A 142 -0.02 13.96 13.20
N CYS A 143 0.23 13.76 11.90
CA CYS A 143 0.71 14.80 11.02
C CYS A 143 0.22 14.68 9.60
N PHE A 144 0.42 15.73 8.85
CA PHE A 144 0.45 15.69 7.39
C PHE A 144 1.62 16.53 6.89
N ALA A 145 2.20 16.14 5.78
CA ALA A 145 3.43 16.74 5.29
C ALA A 145 3.48 16.76 3.76
N LYS A 146 4.27 17.72 3.23
CA LYS A 146 4.67 17.78 1.83
C LYS A 146 6.17 17.53 1.77
N LEU A 147 6.58 16.62 0.89
CA LEU A 147 7.97 16.27 0.67
C LEU A 147 8.32 16.41 -0.81
N THR A 148 9.61 16.59 -1.09
CA THR A 148 10.13 16.37 -2.45
C THR A 148 10.12 14.88 -2.78
N PRO A 149 10.20 14.48 -4.06
CA PRO A 149 10.37 13.08 -4.44
C PRO A 149 11.62 12.42 -3.87
N GLN A 150 12.59 13.19 -3.42
CA GLN A 150 13.82 12.73 -2.75
C GLN A 150 13.64 12.50 -1.24
N GLY A 151 12.50 12.94 -0.68
CA GLY A 151 12.17 12.77 0.73
C GLY A 151 12.52 13.98 1.62
N GLU A 152 12.90 15.11 1.03
CA GLU A 152 13.14 16.35 1.78
C GLU A 152 11.79 16.96 2.20
N ILE A 153 11.63 17.29 3.47
CA ILE A 153 10.41 17.89 4.01
C ILE A 153 10.33 19.36 3.57
N VAL A 154 9.32 19.68 2.75
CA VAL A 154 8.99 21.05 2.36
C VAL A 154 8.25 21.75 3.50
N TRP A 155 7.25 21.08 4.07
CA TRP A 155 6.56 21.48 5.30
C TRP A 155 5.98 20.26 6.02
N PHE A 156 5.80 20.41 7.34
CA PHE A 156 5.22 19.42 8.23
C PHE A 156 4.20 20.11 9.13
N ARG A 157 3.00 19.57 9.25
CA ARG A 157 1.87 20.16 9.95
C ARG A 157 1.24 19.16 10.91
N LYS A 158 0.60 19.69 11.93
CA LYS A 158 -0.16 18.98 12.95
C LYS A 158 -1.64 19.38 12.89
N ALA A 159 -2.41 19.04 13.92
CA ALA A 159 -3.83 19.39 14.03
C ALA A 159 -4.07 20.89 13.80
N PRO A 160 -5.04 21.26 12.93
CA PRO A 160 -5.42 22.66 12.75
C PRO A 160 -6.30 23.11 13.91
N MET A 161 -5.68 23.64 14.96
CA MET A 161 -6.40 24.05 16.18
C MET A 161 -7.42 25.15 15.94
N GLU A 162 -7.23 25.98 14.91
CA GLU A 162 -8.17 26.99 14.42
C GLU A 162 -9.51 26.42 13.95
N ALA A 163 -9.58 25.12 13.64
CA ALA A 163 -10.82 24.44 13.33
C ALA A 163 -11.80 24.33 14.52
N GLY A 164 -11.31 24.51 15.74
CA GLY A 164 -12.10 24.56 16.97
C GLY A 164 -12.73 23.21 17.38
N CYS A 165 -12.37 22.10 16.75
CA CYS A 165 -12.93 20.78 17.01
C CYS A 165 -11.99 19.83 17.80
N TYR A 166 -10.77 20.24 18.03
CA TYR A 166 -9.73 19.42 18.68
C TYR A 166 -9.60 19.68 20.17
N ALA A 167 -9.15 18.67 20.91
CA ALA A 167 -8.78 18.84 22.31
C ALA A 167 -7.63 19.82 22.46
N ALA A 168 -7.58 20.55 23.57
CA ALA A 168 -6.46 21.46 23.87
C ALA A 168 -5.12 20.71 23.84
N GLY A 169 -4.14 21.22 23.08
CA GLY A 169 -2.81 20.63 22.92
C GLY A 169 -2.77 19.42 21.96
N GLU A 170 -3.81 19.18 21.15
CA GLU A 170 -3.81 18.09 20.19
C GLU A 170 -2.72 18.25 19.12
N ASP A 171 -2.35 19.46 18.76
CA ASP A 171 -1.26 19.82 17.84
C ASP A 171 0.15 19.54 18.39
N THR A 172 0.30 19.43 19.70
CA THR A 172 1.58 19.17 20.36
C THR A 172 1.66 17.76 20.97
N SER A 173 0.53 17.11 21.17
CA SER A 173 0.45 15.76 21.72
C SER A 173 1.08 14.73 20.78
N THR A 174 1.89 13.84 21.35
CA THR A 174 2.47 12.66 20.66
C THR A 174 1.72 11.38 20.99
N THR A 175 0.57 11.47 21.67
CA THR A 175 -0.28 10.33 21.98
C THR A 175 -1.51 10.35 21.11
N LYS A 176 -1.81 9.22 20.48
CA LYS A 176 -3.00 9.06 19.64
C LYS A 176 -4.28 9.28 20.45
N ASN A 177 -5.22 9.96 19.84
CA ASN A 177 -6.52 10.25 20.40
C ASN A 177 -7.62 9.84 19.41
N TRP A 178 -8.25 8.70 19.67
CA TRP A 178 -9.30 8.13 18.84
C TRP A 178 -10.69 8.73 19.07
N THR A 179 -10.77 9.78 19.88
CA THR A 179 -12.03 10.51 20.06
C THR A 179 -12.27 11.49 18.91
N ARG A 180 -13.50 12.03 18.85
CA ARG A 180 -13.84 13.07 17.85
C ARG A 180 -13.13 14.41 18.10
N GLN A 181 -12.34 14.52 19.14
CA GLN A 181 -11.47 15.66 19.45
C GLN A 181 -9.99 15.37 19.16
N GLY A 182 -9.68 14.21 18.57
CA GLY A 182 -8.33 13.82 18.14
C GLY A 182 -8.10 14.16 16.67
N PHE A 183 -6.83 14.24 16.28
CA PHE A 183 -6.36 14.42 14.90
C PHE A 183 -5.61 13.19 14.43
N LEU A 184 -6.21 12.46 13.50
CA LEU A 184 -5.65 11.21 12.93
C LEU A 184 -5.98 11.16 11.43
N PRO A 185 -5.22 11.91 10.59
CA PRO A 185 -5.52 12.10 9.19
C PRO A 185 -5.28 10.83 8.36
N THR A 186 -6.01 10.71 7.27
CA THR A 186 -6.02 9.51 6.43
C THR A 186 -5.52 9.73 5.01
N ASN A 187 -6.09 10.67 4.26
CA ASN A 187 -5.67 10.92 2.88
C ASN A 187 -6.01 12.34 2.38
N PHE A 188 -5.56 12.66 1.17
CA PHE A 188 -5.69 13.97 0.51
C PHE A 188 -6.50 13.90 -0.77
N ALA A 189 -7.08 15.06 -1.15
CA ALA A 189 -7.53 15.33 -2.51
C ALA A 189 -7.14 16.74 -2.92
N PHE A 190 -6.78 16.94 -4.20
CA PHE A 190 -6.18 18.19 -4.68
C PHE A 190 -7.16 19.02 -5.50
N LEU A 191 -7.21 20.32 -5.18
CA LEU A 191 -8.08 21.30 -5.83
C LEU A 191 -7.32 22.06 -6.92
N ASP A 192 -8.07 22.58 -7.90
CA ASP A 192 -7.49 23.28 -9.06
C ASP A 192 -6.97 24.68 -8.68
N ASP A 193 -7.42 25.25 -7.56
CA ASP A 193 -6.93 26.52 -7.02
C ASP A 193 -5.56 26.42 -6.32
N GLY A 194 -4.96 25.24 -6.35
CA GLY A 194 -3.70 24.93 -5.68
C GLY A 194 -3.89 24.44 -4.23
N GLY A 195 -5.07 24.58 -3.66
CA GLY A 195 -5.40 24.05 -2.34
C GLY A 195 -5.58 22.55 -2.32
N PHE A 196 -5.93 22.02 -1.16
CA PHE A 196 -6.20 20.60 -0.98
C PHE A 196 -7.22 20.34 0.13
N LEU A 197 -7.79 19.15 0.09
CA LEU A 197 -8.62 18.59 1.14
C LEU A 197 -7.83 17.54 1.90
N LEU A 198 -8.05 17.46 3.20
CA LEU A 198 -7.48 16.47 4.10
C LEU A 198 -8.61 15.77 4.87
N ALA A 199 -8.73 14.48 4.76
CA ALA A 199 -9.64 13.69 5.56
C ALA A 199 -9.01 13.39 6.93
N ASP A 200 -9.66 13.78 8.03
CA ASP A 200 -9.30 13.39 9.39
C ASP A 200 -10.16 12.18 9.81
N GLY A 201 -9.90 11.06 9.13
CA GLY A 201 -10.81 9.92 9.10
C GLY A 201 -10.84 9.06 10.35
N TYR A 202 -9.87 9.15 11.23
CA TYR A 202 -9.87 8.45 12.51
C TYR A 202 -9.99 9.40 13.71
N GLY A 203 -9.77 10.68 13.48
CA GLY A 203 -9.89 11.73 14.48
C GLY A 203 -11.30 12.34 14.50
N SER A 204 -11.42 13.58 14.04
CA SER A 204 -12.66 14.37 14.11
C SER A 204 -13.76 13.93 13.14
N PHE A 205 -13.49 13.05 12.19
CA PHE A 205 -14.36 12.69 11.07
C PHE A 205 -14.72 13.88 10.17
N ARG A 206 -13.88 14.90 10.13
CA ARG A 206 -14.06 16.08 9.29
C ARG A 206 -13.17 16.02 8.07
N ILE A 207 -13.61 16.72 7.03
CA ILE A 207 -12.81 17.04 5.84
C ILE A 207 -12.37 18.48 5.99
N HIS A 208 -11.06 18.70 6.09
CA HIS A 208 -10.45 20.01 6.21
C HIS A 208 -10.01 20.52 4.84
N ARG A 209 -10.32 21.78 4.55
CA ARG A 209 -9.83 22.50 3.38
C ARG A 209 -8.65 23.37 3.75
N TYR A 210 -7.60 23.27 2.97
CA TYR A 210 -6.40 24.10 3.03
C TYR A 210 -6.18 24.86 1.73
N ASP A 211 -5.59 26.05 1.81
CA ASP A 211 -5.12 26.76 0.64
C ASP A 211 -3.78 26.19 0.11
N LYS A 212 -3.26 26.79 -0.97
CA LYS A 212 -1.98 26.39 -1.60
C LYS A 212 -0.76 26.51 -0.68
N ASP A 213 -0.85 27.34 0.36
CA ASP A 213 0.22 27.57 1.33
C ASP A 213 0.07 26.67 2.58
N ALA A 214 -0.83 25.69 2.50
CA ALA A 214 -1.20 24.77 3.59
C ALA A 214 -1.73 25.49 4.84
N LYS A 215 -2.43 26.63 4.65
CA LYS A 215 -3.17 27.32 5.69
C LYS A 215 -4.60 26.79 5.72
N TRP A 216 -5.08 26.48 6.92
CA TRP A 216 -6.46 26.00 7.09
C TRP A 216 -7.49 27.08 6.69
N VAL A 217 -8.53 26.67 5.98
CA VAL A 217 -9.59 27.56 5.46
C VAL A 217 -10.93 27.25 6.10
N SER A 218 -11.34 25.99 6.06
CA SER A 218 -12.65 25.53 6.53
C SER A 218 -12.68 24.03 6.75
N SER A 219 -13.78 23.53 7.28
CA SER A 219 -14.06 22.10 7.33
C SER A 219 -15.56 21.83 7.17
N PHE A 220 -15.90 20.62 6.72
CA PHE A 220 -17.26 20.10 6.67
C PHE A 220 -17.31 18.64 7.16
N GLY A 221 -18.51 18.09 7.26
CA GLY A 221 -18.71 16.74 7.80
C GLY A 221 -18.67 16.70 9.32
N GLY A 222 -18.14 15.62 9.86
CA GLY A 222 -18.15 15.27 11.27
C GLY A 222 -18.89 13.96 11.49
N GLU A 223 -18.90 13.46 12.74
CA GLU A 223 -19.55 12.20 13.09
C GLU A 223 -21.07 12.25 12.90
N GLY A 224 -21.67 11.23 12.32
CA GLY A 224 -23.11 11.07 12.18
C GLY A 224 -23.52 10.00 11.19
N GLU A 225 -24.80 9.65 11.20
CA GLU A 225 -25.42 8.61 10.36
C GLU A 225 -26.12 9.19 9.09
N GLY A 226 -26.15 10.51 8.97
CA GLY A 226 -26.90 11.21 7.92
C GLY A 226 -26.05 11.62 6.73
N GLN A 227 -26.71 12.14 5.71
CA GLN A 227 -26.07 12.73 4.53
C GLN A 227 -25.15 13.89 4.94
N GLY A 228 -23.92 13.90 4.43
CA GLY A 228 -22.93 14.92 4.75
C GLY A 228 -22.23 14.74 6.09
N THR A 229 -22.54 13.67 6.81
CA THR A 229 -21.82 13.25 8.02
C THR A 229 -21.18 11.89 7.80
N PHE A 230 -20.25 11.49 8.65
CA PHE A 230 -19.40 10.34 8.39
C PHE A 230 -19.20 9.41 9.60
N ASN A 231 -18.87 8.17 9.28
CA ASN A 231 -18.21 7.26 10.19
C ASN A 231 -16.93 6.75 9.53
N THR A 232 -15.80 7.34 9.90
CA THR A 232 -14.49 7.07 9.32
C THR A 232 -14.38 7.49 7.82
N PRO A 233 -14.40 8.79 7.50
CA PRO A 233 -14.12 9.29 6.15
C PRO A 233 -12.64 9.04 5.82
N HIS A 234 -12.38 8.01 5.03
CA HIS A 234 -11.02 7.46 4.91
C HIS A 234 -10.28 7.93 3.66
N GLY A 235 -10.61 7.40 2.49
CA GLY A 235 -10.12 7.87 1.21
C GLY A 235 -10.91 9.08 0.73
N ILE A 236 -10.25 9.99 0.05
CA ILE A 236 -10.87 11.17 -0.54
C ILE A 236 -10.23 11.45 -1.90
N TRP A 237 -11.03 11.81 -2.90
CA TRP A 237 -10.59 12.05 -4.27
C TRP A 237 -11.42 13.15 -4.93
N ILE A 238 -10.85 13.84 -5.93
CA ILE A 238 -11.66 14.69 -6.82
C ILE A 238 -11.90 13.91 -8.11
N ASP A 239 -13.12 13.45 -8.31
CA ASP A 239 -13.56 12.81 -9.55
C ASP A 239 -13.66 13.83 -10.67
N ARG A 240 -12.77 13.74 -11.64
CA ARG A 240 -12.71 14.56 -12.86
C ARG A 240 -12.89 13.69 -14.10
N ARG A 241 -13.56 12.55 -13.99
CA ARG A 241 -13.81 11.68 -15.15
C ARG A 241 -14.61 12.44 -16.21
N GLU A 242 -14.28 12.18 -17.47
CA GLU A 242 -14.85 12.90 -18.62
C GLU A 242 -16.40 12.93 -18.61
N GLY A 243 -16.97 14.08 -18.96
CA GLY A 243 -18.43 14.28 -19.01
C GLY A 243 -19.10 14.51 -17.65
N ARG A 244 -18.30 14.69 -16.58
CA ARG A 244 -18.81 14.97 -15.24
C ARG A 244 -18.34 16.35 -14.72
N GLU A 245 -19.19 16.98 -13.92
CA GLU A 245 -18.73 18.07 -13.07
C GLU A 245 -17.76 17.55 -12.01
N PRO A 246 -16.63 18.22 -11.76
CA PRO A 246 -15.70 17.82 -10.71
C PRO A 246 -16.42 17.65 -9.37
N THR A 247 -16.19 16.52 -8.72
CA THR A 247 -16.93 16.12 -7.52
C THR A 247 -15.96 15.54 -6.49
N ILE A 248 -16.10 15.97 -5.24
CA ILE A 248 -15.39 15.33 -4.11
C ILE A 248 -16.07 13.99 -3.86
N VAL A 249 -15.29 12.91 -3.86
CA VAL A 249 -15.74 11.56 -3.50
C VAL A 249 -15.01 11.14 -2.23
N ILE A 250 -15.76 10.69 -1.23
CA ILE A 250 -15.25 10.32 0.09
C ILE A 250 -15.67 8.89 0.41
N CYS A 251 -14.71 8.05 0.76
CA CYS A 251 -14.97 6.74 1.34
C CYS A 251 -15.49 6.90 2.77
N ASP A 252 -16.79 6.84 2.95
CA ASP A 252 -17.42 6.76 4.27
C ASP A 252 -17.38 5.30 4.74
N ARG A 253 -16.19 4.94 5.22
CA ARG A 253 -15.75 3.54 5.29
C ARG A 253 -16.63 2.67 6.17
N ALA A 254 -16.93 3.12 7.38
CA ALA A 254 -17.71 2.31 8.32
C ALA A 254 -19.21 2.25 7.95
N HIS A 255 -19.71 3.18 7.14
CA HIS A 255 -21.04 3.10 6.55
C HIS A 255 -21.09 2.26 5.26
N ASN A 256 -19.92 1.78 4.76
CA ASN A 256 -19.82 0.99 3.52
C ASN A 256 -20.33 1.72 2.28
N THR A 257 -20.09 3.02 2.20
CA THR A 257 -20.56 3.89 1.13
C THR A 257 -19.47 4.83 0.60
N LEU A 258 -19.70 5.37 -0.59
CA LEU A 258 -19.06 6.59 -1.06
C LEU A 258 -20.06 7.74 -0.94
N GLN A 259 -19.66 8.86 -0.37
CA GLN A 259 -20.44 10.09 -0.39
C GLN A 259 -19.82 11.09 -1.37
N LEU A 260 -20.66 11.71 -2.18
CA LEU A 260 -20.28 12.68 -3.21
C LEU A 260 -20.70 14.08 -2.81
N PHE A 261 -19.80 15.06 -3.04
CA PHE A 261 -20.01 16.46 -2.71
C PHE A 261 -19.58 17.35 -3.87
N SER A 262 -20.18 18.53 -4.00
CA SER A 262 -19.61 19.59 -4.82
C SER A 262 -18.31 20.12 -4.21
N LEU A 263 -17.50 20.85 -5.00
CA LEU A 263 -16.19 21.33 -4.55
C LEU A 263 -16.26 22.31 -3.37
N ASP A 264 -17.42 22.86 -3.07
CA ASP A 264 -17.67 23.70 -1.89
C ASP A 264 -18.06 22.92 -0.63
N GLY A 265 -18.16 21.57 -0.72
CA GLY A 265 -18.51 20.69 0.39
C GLY A 265 -20.02 20.47 0.57
N THR A 266 -20.86 20.84 -0.39
CA THR A 266 -22.30 20.55 -0.36
C THR A 266 -22.55 19.10 -0.79
N TYR A 267 -23.28 18.33 0.04
CA TYR A 267 -23.65 16.95 -0.26
C TYR A 267 -24.47 16.82 -1.55
N LYS A 268 -24.18 15.78 -2.33
CA LYS A 268 -24.89 15.48 -3.59
C LYS A 268 -25.56 14.10 -3.58
N GLU A 269 -24.79 13.05 -3.29
CA GLU A 269 -25.22 11.68 -3.52
C GLU A 269 -24.49 10.70 -2.60
N THR A 270 -25.10 9.54 -2.35
CA THR A 270 -24.47 8.38 -1.69
C THR A 270 -24.54 7.17 -2.60
N ILE A 271 -23.40 6.50 -2.82
CA ILE A 271 -23.29 5.24 -3.53
C ILE A 271 -23.00 4.14 -2.49
N SER A 272 -23.87 3.13 -2.44
CA SER A 272 -23.78 2.01 -1.50
C SER A 272 -23.28 0.74 -2.17
N GLY A 273 -22.99 -0.28 -1.37
CA GLY A 273 -22.67 -1.63 -1.86
C GLY A 273 -21.21 -2.01 -1.78
N PHE A 274 -20.43 -1.29 -0.98
CA PHE A 274 -19.01 -1.57 -0.74
C PHE A 274 -18.81 -2.36 0.57
N GLY A 275 -17.63 -2.96 0.69
CA GLY A 275 -17.17 -3.62 1.90
C GLY A 275 -16.01 -2.88 2.56
N LEU A 276 -16.30 -1.85 3.38
CA LEU A 276 -15.30 -0.98 4.00
C LEU A 276 -14.39 -0.30 2.96
N PRO A 277 -14.91 0.57 2.07
CA PRO A 277 -14.13 1.24 1.04
C PRO A 277 -13.02 2.07 1.70
N ALA A 278 -11.80 1.98 1.17
CA ALA A 278 -10.64 2.52 1.84
C ALA A 278 -10.00 3.70 1.11
N ASN A 279 -9.90 3.66 -0.20
CA ASN A 279 -9.40 4.77 -1.00
C ASN A 279 -10.09 4.84 -2.38
N ILE A 280 -9.71 5.83 -3.19
CA ILE A 280 -10.25 6.06 -4.53
C ILE A 280 -9.13 6.52 -5.44
N ASP A 281 -9.12 6.01 -6.67
CA ASP A 281 -8.36 6.57 -7.78
C ASP A 281 -9.19 6.53 -9.07
N THR A 282 -8.78 7.27 -10.08
CA THR A 282 -9.48 7.32 -11.37
C THR A 282 -8.52 7.20 -12.55
N TRP A 283 -8.94 6.46 -13.57
CA TRP A 283 -8.23 6.35 -14.83
C TRP A 283 -9.21 6.38 -16.00
N LYS A 284 -9.09 7.37 -16.89
CA LYS A 284 -10.09 7.62 -17.94
C LYS A 284 -11.49 7.77 -17.30
N ASN A 285 -12.43 6.93 -17.70
CA ASN A 285 -13.80 6.93 -17.18
C ASN A 285 -14.06 5.86 -16.10
N LEU A 286 -13.00 5.26 -15.56
CA LEU A 286 -13.08 4.27 -14.49
C LEU A 286 -12.72 4.89 -13.14
N MET A 287 -13.38 4.42 -12.08
CA MET A 287 -13.02 4.71 -10.70
C MET A 287 -12.65 3.41 -9.99
N LEU A 288 -11.55 3.42 -9.28
CA LEU A 288 -11.00 2.30 -8.53
C LEU A 288 -11.31 2.49 -7.05
N VAL A 289 -11.82 1.46 -6.40
CA VAL A 289 -12.15 1.47 -4.97
C VAL A 289 -11.60 0.19 -4.31
N PRO A 290 -10.47 0.26 -3.62
CA PRO A 290 -10.01 -0.84 -2.77
C PRO A 290 -10.91 -0.92 -1.52
N GLU A 291 -11.26 -2.15 -1.13
CA GLU A 291 -12.18 -2.45 -0.03
C GLU A 291 -11.49 -3.37 0.98
N LEU A 292 -11.47 -2.99 2.25
CA LEU A 292 -10.86 -3.82 3.30
C LEU A 292 -11.55 -5.20 3.44
N LYS A 293 -12.77 -5.36 2.90
CA LYS A 293 -13.40 -6.67 2.81
C LYS A 293 -13.00 -7.41 1.53
N ALA A 294 -11.68 -7.56 1.35
CA ALA A 294 -11.07 -8.45 0.37
C ALA A 294 -11.61 -8.28 -1.06
N CYS A 295 -11.70 -7.06 -1.56
CA CYS A 295 -12.14 -6.76 -2.91
C CYS A 295 -11.49 -5.48 -3.44
N VAL A 296 -11.25 -5.42 -4.74
CA VAL A 296 -10.95 -4.17 -5.45
C VAL A 296 -12.03 -3.98 -6.51
N THR A 297 -12.89 -2.98 -6.30
CA THR A 297 -14.01 -2.69 -7.20
C THR A 297 -13.62 -1.64 -8.22
N ILE A 298 -13.95 -1.87 -9.48
CA ILE A 298 -13.88 -0.87 -10.56
C ILE A 298 -15.29 -0.42 -10.89
N LEU A 299 -15.54 0.88 -10.81
CA LEU A 299 -16.79 1.50 -11.24
C LEU A 299 -16.64 2.08 -12.64
N GLY A 300 -17.69 1.96 -13.43
CA GLY A 300 -17.82 2.57 -14.75
C GLY A 300 -18.22 4.05 -14.66
N PRO A 301 -18.47 4.67 -15.83
CA PRO A 301 -18.82 6.10 -15.90
C PRO A 301 -20.15 6.44 -15.22
N ASP A 302 -21.02 5.47 -15.00
CA ASP A 302 -22.31 5.62 -14.30
C ASP A 302 -22.24 5.30 -12.77
N ASN A 303 -21.05 5.18 -12.23
CA ASN A 303 -20.78 4.78 -10.85
C ASN A 303 -21.27 3.37 -10.49
N LYS A 304 -21.52 2.50 -11.47
CA LYS A 304 -21.87 1.09 -11.21
C LYS A 304 -20.65 0.20 -11.31
N PRO A 305 -20.57 -0.87 -10.52
CA PRO A 305 -19.50 -1.84 -10.63
C PRO A 305 -19.45 -2.48 -12.04
N VAL A 306 -18.26 -2.42 -12.66
CA VAL A 306 -17.94 -3.11 -13.93
C VAL A 306 -16.99 -4.28 -13.73
N ALA A 307 -16.28 -4.31 -12.59
CA ALA A 307 -15.46 -5.43 -12.15
C ALA A 307 -15.30 -5.45 -10.63
N GLN A 308 -15.17 -6.64 -10.07
CA GLN A 308 -14.76 -6.89 -8.69
C GLN A 308 -13.58 -7.87 -8.72
N LEU A 309 -12.40 -7.36 -8.43
CA LEU A 309 -11.15 -8.10 -8.59
C LEU A 309 -10.72 -8.75 -7.27
N GLY A 310 -10.27 -10.00 -7.37
CA GLY A 310 -9.66 -10.74 -6.26
C GLY A 310 -10.57 -10.91 -5.04
N ARG A 311 -11.88 -10.86 -5.24
CA ARG A 311 -12.90 -10.93 -4.17
C ARG A 311 -12.79 -12.22 -3.36
N ALA A 312 -12.68 -12.08 -2.04
CA ALA A 312 -12.54 -13.19 -1.11
C ALA A 312 -13.21 -12.92 0.26
N VAL A 313 -14.36 -12.25 0.24
CA VAL A 313 -15.09 -11.78 1.45
C VAL A 313 -15.40 -12.94 2.38
N GLU A 314 -15.85 -14.06 1.84
CA GLU A 314 -16.25 -15.26 2.59
C GLU A 314 -15.08 -15.82 3.41
N ARG A 315 -13.86 -15.74 2.90
CA ARG A 315 -12.65 -16.21 3.62
C ARG A 315 -12.29 -15.37 4.83
N LEU A 316 -12.64 -14.08 4.84
CA LEU A 316 -12.44 -13.24 6.03
C LEU A 316 -13.37 -13.64 7.18
N ASP A 317 -14.56 -14.16 6.85
CA ASP A 317 -15.52 -14.64 7.84
C ASP A 317 -15.14 -16.04 8.34
N GLU A 318 -14.59 -16.89 7.46
CA GLU A 318 -14.19 -18.27 7.79
C GLU A 318 -12.88 -18.35 8.58
N ILE A 319 -11.91 -17.47 8.28
CA ILE A 319 -10.57 -17.53 8.85
C ILE A 319 -10.31 -16.30 9.72
N LYS A 320 -10.44 -16.47 11.03
CA LYS A 320 -10.14 -15.39 11.99
C LYS A 320 -8.70 -14.89 11.81
N ASP A 321 -8.53 -13.58 11.75
CA ASP A 321 -7.24 -12.91 11.62
C ASP A 321 -6.40 -13.39 10.40
N LEU A 322 -7.07 -13.58 9.25
CA LEU A 322 -6.43 -13.99 8.00
C LEU A 322 -5.26 -13.05 7.61
N ARG A 323 -5.34 -11.76 7.99
CA ARG A 323 -4.30 -10.76 7.72
C ARG A 323 -2.92 -11.09 8.31
N SER A 324 -2.86 -11.88 9.37
CA SER A 324 -1.64 -12.28 10.06
C SER A 324 -1.17 -13.70 9.68
N GLN A 325 -1.82 -14.34 8.68
CA GLN A 325 -1.56 -15.72 8.29
C GLN A 325 -1.23 -15.84 6.79
N PRO A 326 -0.03 -15.37 6.37
CA PRO A 326 0.34 -15.32 4.95
C PRO A 326 0.37 -16.69 4.26
N ASP A 327 0.58 -17.78 5.00
CA ASP A 327 0.51 -19.16 4.54
C ASP A 327 -0.89 -19.60 4.08
N LYS A 328 -1.92 -18.87 4.48
CA LYS A 328 -3.32 -19.11 4.09
C LYS A 328 -3.82 -18.21 2.96
N TRP A 329 -3.00 -17.27 2.49
CA TRP A 329 -3.39 -16.41 1.37
C TRP A 329 -3.40 -17.21 0.07
N ILE A 330 -4.39 -16.94 -0.77
CA ILE A 330 -4.57 -17.62 -2.06
C ILE A 330 -4.15 -16.66 -3.17
N ASP A 331 -3.40 -17.18 -4.15
CA ASP A 331 -3.02 -16.42 -5.33
C ASP A 331 -4.26 -15.94 -6.09
N GLY A 332 -4.24 -14.68 -6.53
CA GLY A 332 -5.39 -14.04 -7.17
C GLY A 332 -6.46 -13.51 -6.20
N GLN A 333 -6.31 -13.69 -4.89
CA GLN A 333 -7.26 -13.18 -3.88
C GLN A 333 -6.61 -12.12 -2.99
N PHE A 334 -7.41 -11.12 -2.63
CA PHE A 334 -7.04 -10.11 -1.66
C PHE A 334 -7.45 -10.49 -0.23
N VAL A 335 -6.83 -9.80 0.74
CA VAL A 335 -7.18 -9.91 2.17
C VAL A 335 -7.77 -8.59 2.65
N HIS A 336 -6.98 -7.53 2.68
CA HIS A 336 -7.45 -6.20 3.07
C HIS A 336 -6.84 -5.13 2.15
N PRO A 337 -7.31 -4.99 0.90
CA PRO A 337 -6.93 -3.85 0.05
C PRO A 337 -7.20 -2.54 0.77
N HIS A 338 -6.15 -1.75 1.00
CA HIS A 338 -6.23 -0.51 1.74
C HIS A 338 -6.07 0.71 0.83
N ASP A 339 -5.24 0.57 -0.18
CA ASP A 339 -5.03 1.59 -1.19
C ASP A 339 -4.76 0.96 -2.54
N ALA A 340 -5.13 1.67 -3.62
CA ALA A 340 -4.83 1.23 -4.97
C ALA A 340 -4.79 2.41 -5.93
N CYS A 341 -3.87 2.37 -6.90
CA CYS A 341 -3.76 3.37 -7.94
C CYS A 341 -3.63 2.74 -9.33
N PHE A 342 -4.13 3.43 -10.35
CA PHE A 342 -3.89 3.09 -11.74
C PHE A 342 -2.53 3.60 -12.21
N SER A 343 -1.84 2.81 -13.03
CA SER A 343 -0.75 3.30 -13.84
C SER A 343 -1.28 4.04 -15.08
N PRO A 344 -0.44 4.83 -15.77
CA PRO A 344 -0.82 5.46 -17.03
C PRO A 344 -1.31 4.47 -18.11
N THR A 345 -0.86 3.23 -18.05
CA THR A 345 -1.26 2.14 -18.98
C THR A 345 -2.54 1.43 -18.56
N GLY A 346 -3.03 1.68 -17.34
CA GLY A 346 -4.22 1.02 -16.78
C GLY A 346 -3.92 -0.27 -16.02
N ASP A 347 -2.64 -0.55 -15.70
CA ASP A 347 -2.31 -1.52 -14.66
C ASP A 347 -2.75 -0.96 -13.31
N ILE A 348 -2.92 -1.82 -12.32
CA ILE A 348 -3.32 -1.41 -10.97
C ILE A 348 -2.26 -1.87 -9.97
N ILE A 349 -1.86 -0.98 -9.08
CA ILE A 349 -1.04 -1.32 -7.92
C ILE A 349 -1.94 -1.28 -6.68
N VAL A 350 -1.87 -2.32 -5.85
CA VAL A 350 -2.70 -2.45 -4.63
C VAL A 350 -1.80 -2.63 -3.42
N ALA A 351 -1.95 -1.78 -2.41
CA ALA A 351 -1.38 -2.00 -1.07
C ALA A 351 -2.41 -2.65 -0.17
N GLU A 352 -2.00 -3.65 0.60
CA GLU A 352 -2.88 -4.36 1.51
C GLU A 352 -2.50 -4.15 2.97
N TRP A 353 -3.49 -3.88 3.79
CA TRP A 353 -3.36 -3.76 5.25
C TRP A 353 -3.24 -5.14 5.90
N VAL A 354 -2.11 -5.79 5.72
CA VAL A 354 -1.79 -7.12 6.27
C VAL A 354 -0.50 -7.05 7.10
N GLY A 355 -0.35 -7.92 8.08
CA GLY A 355 0.69 -7.81 9.11
C GLY A 355 2.13 -7.80 8.58
N THR A 356 2.41 -8.54 7.50
CA THR A 356 3.71 -8.60 6.85
C THR A 356 3.85 -7.66 5.65
N GLY A 357 2.82 -6.85 5.39
CA GLY A 357 2.72 -6.03 4.18
C GLY A 357 2.61 -6.86 2.91
N ARG A 358 1.80 -6.40 1.97
CA ARG A 358 1.74 -6.95 0.62
C ARG A 358 1.40 -5.85 -0.37
N VAL A 359 2.18 -5.75 -1.43
CA VAL A 359 1.87 -4.94 -2.60
C VAL A 359 1.68 -5.86 -3.78
N THR A 360 0.63 -5.62 -4.54
CA THR A 360 0.25 -6.45 -5.69
C THR A 360 0.20 -5.57 -6.93
N LYS A 361 0.82 -6.02 -8.03
CA LYS A 361 0.60 -5.45 -9.36
C LYS A 361 -0.40 -6.31 -10.13
N LEU A 362 -1.42 -5.68 -10.66
CA LEU A 362 -2.38 -6.25 -11.60
C LEU A 362 -2.04 -5.71 -12.98
N GLU A 363 -1.41 -6.53 -13.83
CA GLU A 363 -1.06 -6.16 -15.20
C GLU A 363 -2.25 -6.42 -16.13
N ARG A 364 -2.67 -5.39 -16.83
CA ARG A 364 -3.80 -5.49 -17.76
C ARG A 364 -3.47 -6.41 -18.93
N VAL A 365 -4.38 -7.35 -19.28
CA VAL A 365 -4.23 -8.34 -20.33
C VAL A 365 -5.38 -8.29 -21.35
#